data_0d68dd170baea96f91f23972fc8fe01e
#
_entry.id   0d68dd170baea96f91f23972fc8fe01e
#
_cell.length_a   1.000
_cell.length_b   1.000
_cell.length_c   1.000
_cell.angle_alpha   90.00
_cell.angle_beta   90.00
_cell.angle_gamma   90.00
#
_symmetry.space_group_name_H-M   'P 1'
#
loop_
_entity.id
_entity.type
_entity.pdbx_description
1 polymer ?
#
loop_
_entity_poly.entity_id
_entity_poly.type
_entity_poly.pdbx_seq_one_letter_code
_entity_poly.pdbx_strand_id
1 'polypeptide(L)'
;ALTSRTGASDVPVVARKILVSDVDRHCIAFGANPITDATQDPLLIRFSSQESVVDWTPTATNTAGDLRLSKGSEIITAIQTSRQILVWTDQSLYSMQFIGAPFTFGVSLIGDNTRIAGPNTAIAVNDIVFWMGQENFYLYDGRIQAIPCTVRDYVFSDMNNQQSFKFHVGSIASQTEVWWFYCSSSSSEIDRYVAYNYGQQVWYYGELVRTAWNDRASGLRSFPQATGVDTYLYNHEDGDDDFSTGSAVAINAFVESSDFDIGDGQQFMLVNRIIPDLTFDGSSTSSPAAKFTVKSRDFSGDSFTESASG
;
A
#
# COMPACT_ATOMS: atom_id res chain seq x y z
N ALA A 1 12.26 11.80 -24.45
CA ALA A 1 10.79 11.66 -24.45
C ALA A 1 10.38 10.62 -25.51
N LEU A 2 9.23 9.94 -25.34
CA LEU A 2 8.71 9.00 -26.35
C LEU A 2 8.41 9.71 -27.67
N THR A 3 7.94 10.95 -27.60
CA THR A 3 7.63 11.81 -28.75
C THR A 3 8.83 12.09 -29.66
N SER A 4 10.06 11.95 -29.17
CA SER A 4 11.29 12.17 -29.96
C SER A 4 11.84 10.88 -30.59
N ARG A 5 11.18 9.74 -30.43
CA ARG A 5 11.61 8.49 -31.05
C ARG A 5 11.23 8.44 -32.53
N THR A 6 12.09 7.84 -33.33
CA THR A 6 11.83 7.61 -34.77
C THR A 6 10.55 6.75 -34.92
N GLY A 7 9.64 7.22 -35.77
CA GLY A 7 8.35 6.57 -36.00
C GLY A 7 7.28 6.89 -34.96
N ALA A 8 7.52 7.84 -34.07
CA ALA A 8 6.53 8.27 -33.09
C ALA A 8 5.34 8.96 -33.79
N SER A 9 4.13 8.44 -33.58
CA SER A 9 2.88 9.02 -34.09
C SER A 9 1.88 9.16 -32.96
N ASP A 10 1.36 10.37 -32.77
CA ASP A 10 0.33 10.72 -31.79
C ASP A 10 0.60 10.25 -30.35
N VAL A 11 1.86 10.13 -29.96
CA VAL A 11 2.26 9.75 -28.60
C VAL A 11 1.72 10.78 -27.61
N PRO A 12 1.12 10.35 -26.47
CA PRO A 12 0.67 11.26 -25.43
C PRO A 12 1.80 12.16 -24.93
N VAL A 13 1.55 13.47 -24.85
CA VAL A 13 2.52 14.45 -24.32
C VAL A 13 2.36 14.66 -22.81
N VAL A 14 1.19 14.32 -22.27
CA VAL A 14 0.89 14.33 -20.85
C VAL A 14 0.14 13.07 -20.46
N ALA A 15 0.45 12.52 -19.30
CA ALA A 15 -0.25 11.41 -18.69
C ALA A 15 -0.03 11.42 -17.16
N ARG A 16 -1.02 10.96 -16.41
CA ARG A 16 -0.94 10.79 -14.95
C ARG A 16 -0.13 9.55 -14.57
N LYS A 17 -0.39 8.45 -15.27
CA LYS A 17 0.25 7.15 -15.06
C LYS A 17 0.51 6.50 -16.42
N ILE A 18 1.61 5.79 -16.51
CA ILE A 18 1.93 4.93 -17.66
C ILE A 18 2.13 3.51 -17.14
N LEU A 19 1.60 2.54 -17.87
CA LEU A 19 1.73 1.13 -17.59
C LEU A 19 2.01 0.41 -18.91
N VAL A 20 2.82 -0.64 -18.84
CA VAL A 20 3.01 -1.56 -19.97
C VAL A 20 2.30 -2.86 -19.58
N SER A 21 1.34 -3.28 -20.38
CA SER A 21 0.64 -4.55 -20.18
C SER A 21 1.57 -5.71 -20.50
N ASP A 22 1.84 -6.57 -19.51
CA ASP A 22 2.73 -7.74 -19.68
C ASP A 22 2.11 -8.82 -20.54
N VAL A 23 0.77 -8.94 -20.51
CA VAL A 23 0.02 -9.97 -21.24
C VAL A 23 -0.22 -9.55 -22.67
N ASP A 24 -0.73 -8.33 -22.85
CA ASP A 24 -1.22 -7.84 -24.15
C ASP A 24 -0.18 -6.98 -24.87
N ARG A 25 0.90 -6.65 -24.20
CA ARG A 25 2.06 -5.90 -24.72
C ARG A 25 1.71 -4.55 -25.35
N HIS A 26 0.81 -3.81 -24.69
CA HIS A 26 0.46 -2.44 -25.01
C HIS A 26 1.08 -1.47 -24.01
N CYS A 27 1.51 -0.32 -24.48
CA CYS A 27 1.81 0.82 -23.61
C CYS A 27 0.53 1.61 -23.38
N ILE A 28 0.13 1.83 -22.13
CA ILE A 28 -1.15 2.44 -21.77
C ILE A 28 -0.88 3.69 -20.95
N ALA A 29 -1.48 4.80 -21.35
CA ALA A 29 -1.39 6.10 -20.70
C ALA A 29 -2.73 6.47 -20.10
N PHE A 30 -2.77 6.67 -18.78
CA PHE A 30 -3.95 7.02 -18.00
C PHE A 30 -3.97 8.52 -17.69
N GLY A 31 -5.15 9.15 -17.82
CA GLY A 31 -5.28 10.60 -17.69
C GLY A 31 -4.43 11.31 -18.74
N ALA A 32 -4.56 10.91 -20.00
CA ALA A 32 -3.76 11.38 -21.11
C ALA A 32 -4.44 12.56 -21.84
N ASN A 33 -3.70 13.23 -22.72
CA ASN A 33 -4.29 14.18 -23.66
C ASN A 33 -4.91 13.47 -24.87
N PRO A 34 -6.00 14.00 -25.47
CA PRO A 34 -6.52 13.52 -26.74
C PRO A 34 -5.50 13.67 -27.88
N ILE A 35 -5.72 12.97 -28.99
CA ILE A 35 -4.84 13.07 -30.18
C ILE A 35 -4.82 14.48 -30.74
N THR A 36 -5.97 15.16 -30.74
CA THR A 36 -6.17 16.47 -31.36
C THR A 36 -5.80 17.65 -30.47
N ASP A 37 -5.51 17.40 -29.19
CA ASP A 37 -5.22 18.46 -28.21
C ASP A 37 -4.06 18.04 -27.29
N ALA A 38 -3.22 18.99 -26.90
CA ALA A 38 -2.16 18.79 -25.91
C ALA A 38 -2.67 18.94 -24.46
N THR A 39 -3.90 19.42 -24.26
CA THR A 39 -4.52 19.59 -22.96
C THR A 39 -4.92 18.24 -22.39
N GLN A 40 -4.55 17.97 -21.15
CA GLN A 40 -4.89 16.72 -20.46
C GLN A 40 -6.41 16.54 -20.30
N ASP A 41 -6.95 15.39 -20.69
CA ASP A 41 -8.24 14.91 -20.22
C ASP A 41 -8.00 13.91 -19.06
N PRO A 42 -8.34 14.28 -17.82
CA PRO A 42 -8.00 13.46 -16.65
C PRO A 42 -8.66 12.09 -16.61
N LEU A 43 -9.70 11.84 -17.41
CA LEU A 43 -10.42 10.55 -17.47
C LEU A 43 -10.13 9.76 -18.75
N LEU A 44 -9.28 10.27 -19.64
CA LEU A 44 -8.94 9.61 -20.89
C LEU A 44 -7.84 8.57 -20.67
N ILE A 45 -8.03 7.38 -21.23
CA ILE A 45 -7.04 6.32 -21.32
C ILE A 45 -6.67 6.18 -22.78
N ARG A 46 -5.39 6.21 -23.10
CA ARG A 46 -4.90 5.93 -24.46
C ARG A 46 -3.95 4.75 -24.41
N PHE A 47 -3.98 3.93 -25.45
CA PHE A 47 -3.09 2.78 -25.58
C PHE A 47 -2.47 2.71 -26.96
N SER A 48 -1.21 2.29 -26.98
CA SER A 48 -0.44 2.11 -28.22
C SER A 48 -0.92 0.91 -29.01
N SER A 49 -0.47 0.79 -30.24
CA SER A 49 -0.54 -0.50 -30.96
C SER A 49 0.25 -1.57 -30.21
N GLN A 50 -0.18 -2.82 -30.34
CA GLN A 50 0.48 -3.97 -29.71
C GLN A 50 1.96 -4.04 -30.10
N GLU A 51 2.82 -4.33 -29.13
CA GLU A 51 4.29 -4.42 -29.27
C GLU A 51 4.96 -3.12 -29.76
N SER A 52 4.25 -2.01 -29.77
CA SER A 52 4.78 -0.72 -30.18
C SER A 52 4.66 0.31 -29.05
N VAL A 53 5.72 1.04 -28.78
CA VAL A 53 5.71 2.19 -27.85
C VAL A 53 5.62 3.52 -28.59
N VAL A 54 5.60 3.50 -29.90
CA VAL A 54 5.66 4.72 -30.75
C VAL A 54 4.41 4.93 -31.59
N ASP A 55 3.65 3.88 -31.89
CA ASP A 55 2.42 3.96 -32.69
C ASP A 55 1.19 4.09 -31.79
N TRP A 56 0.62 5.29 -31.73
CA TRP A 56 -0.55 5.65 -30.92
C TRP A 56 -1.69 6.19 -31.79
N THR A 57 -1.55 6.15 -33.11
CA THR A 57 -2.60 6.56 -34.03
C THR A 57 -3.57 5.42 -34.28
N PRO A 58 -4.85 5.52 -33.89
CA PRO A 58 -5.84 4.48 -34.20
C PRO A 58 -6.06 4.34 -35.69
N THR A 59 -5.98 3.11 -36.19
CA THR A 59 -6.25 2.76 -37.59
C THR A 59 -7.09 1.49 -37.66
N ALA A 60 -7.67 1.21 -38.83
CA ALA A 60 -8.45 -0.01 -39.02
C ALA A 60 -7.63 -1.31 -38.94
N THR A 61 -6.31 -1.22 -38.97
CA THR A 61 -5.38 -2.36 -39.05
C THR A 61 -4.47 -2.54 -37.84
N ASN A 62 -4.47 -1.57 -36.90
CA ASN A 62 -3.71 -1.66 -35.65
C ASN A 62 -4.63 -1.77 -34.43
N THR A 63 -4.02 -1.88 -33.26
CA THR A 63 -4.72 -2.02 -31.99
C THR A 63 -4.63 -0.78 -31.11
N ALA A 64 -4.08 0.32 -31.64
CA ALA A 64 -4.04 1.60 -30.92
C ALA A 64 -5.46 2.17 -30.78
N GLY A 65 -5.71 2.87 -29.67
CA GLY A 65 -7.01 3.46 -29.40
C GLY A 65 -7.08 4.26 -28.12
N ASP A 66 -8.28 4.65 -27.77
CA ASP A 66 -8.57 5.38 -26.56
C ASP A 66 -9.92 4.97 -25.95
N LEU A 67 -10.05 5.20 -24.65
CA LEU A 67 -11.25 4.97 -23.86
C LEU A 67 -11.39 6.13 -22.86
N ARG A 68 -12.59 6.59 -22.62
CA ARG A 68 -12.85 7.61 -21.59
C ARG A 68 -13.74 7.04 -20.49
N LEU A 69 -13.30 7.18 -19.24
CA LEU A 69 -14.08 6.76 -18.09
C LEU A 69 -15.27 7.71 -17.87
N SER A 70 -16.37 7.15 -17.35
CA SER A 70 -17.63 7.90 -17.22
C SER A 70 -17.88 8.49 -15.85
N LYS A 71 -17.19 7.99 -14.79
CA LYS A 71 -17.33 8.45 -13.40
C LYS A 71 -16.01 8.88 -12.82
N GLY A 72 -16.07 9.92 -11.99
CA GLY A 72 -14.92 10.56 -11.40
C GLY A 72 -14.57 11.87 -12.10
N SER A 73 -13.60 12.59 -11.56
CA SER A 73 -13.05 13.81 -12.16
C SER A 73 -11.64 13.58 -12.70
N GLU A 74 -10.90 12.63 -12.15
CA GLU A 74 -9.56 12.28 -12.62
C GLU A 74 -9.22 10.81 -12.30
N ILE A 75 -8.35 10.23 -13.11
CA ILE A 75 -7.70 8.94 -12.83
C ILE A 75 -6.54 9.20 -11.86
N ILE A 76 -6.54 8.49 -10.74
CA ILE A 76 -5.48 8.59 -9.72
C ILE A 76 -4.33 7.64 -10.04
N THR A 77 -4.66 6.37 -10.31
CA THR A 77 -3.66 5.32 -10.58
C THR A 77 -4.27 4.12 -11.30
N ALA A 78 -3.40 3.26 -11.78
CA ALA A 78 -3.76 1.95 -12.32
C ALA A 78 -2.73 0.91 -11.92
N ILE A 79 -3.18 -0.32 -11.70
CA ILE A 79 -2.34 -1.48 -11.40
C ILE A 79 -2.73 -2.63 -12.30
N GLN A 80 -1.73 -3.34 -12.80
CA GLN A 80 -1.93 -4.59 -13.53
C GLN A 80 -2.00 -5.77 -12.57
N THR A 81 -2.98 -6.63 -12.80
CA THR A 81 -3.07 -7.97 -12.23
C THR A 81 -2.88 -9.00 -13.35
N SER A 82 -2.86 -10.29 -13.03
CA SER A 82 -2.75 -11.35 -14.04
C SER A 82 -3.90 -11.39 -15.04
N ARG A 83 -5.09 -10.83 -14.70
CA ARG A 83 -6.33 -10.96 -15.49
C ARG A 83 -6.82 -9.64 -16.05
N GLN A 84 -6.46 -8.53 -15.44
CA GLN A 84 -7.04 -7.22 -15.76
C GLN A 84 -6.20 -6.09 -15.20
N ILE A 85 -6.46 -4.89 -15.65
CA ILE A 85 -5.91 -3.67 -15.11
C ILE A 85 -6.99 -3.01 -14.26
N LEU A 86 -6.71 -2.78 -12.99
CA LEU A 86 -7.58 -2.02 -12.11
C LEU A 86 -7.22 -0.54 -12.20
N VAL A 87 -8.22 0.30 -12.44
CA VAL A 87 -8.06 1.75 -12.64
C VAL A 87 -8.90 2.50 -11.62
N TRP A 88 -8.23 3.24 -10.73
CA TRP A 88 -8.90 4.09 -9.75
C TRP A 88 -9.06 5.51 -10.30
N THR A 89 -10.28 6.01 -10.19
CA THR A 89 -10.54 7.44 -10.22
C THR A 89 -10.60 7.99 -8.79
N ASP A 90 -10.79 9.28 -8.64
CA ASP A 90 -11.04 9.92 -7.36
C ASP A 90 -12.33 9.43 -6.64
N GLN A 91 -13.21 8.70 -7.34
CA GLN A 91 -14.48 8.22 -6.80
C GLN A 91 -14.70 6.71 -6.94
N SER A 92 -14.21 6.10 -8.00
CA SER A 92 -14.63 4.77 -8.44
C SER A 92 -13.46 3.90 -8.86
N LEU A 93 -13.71 2.58 -8.86
CA LEU A 93 -12.80 1.58 -9.37
C LEU A 93 -13.35 0.94 -10.64
N TYR A 94 -12.52 0.89 -11.67
CA TYR A 94 -12.81 0.23 -12.93
C TYR A 94 -11.92 -0.98 -13.16
N SER A 95 -12.46 -1.96 -13.87
CA SER A 95 -11.69 -3.04 -14.50
C SER A 95 -11.50 -2.72 -15.97
N MET A 96 -10.28 -2.77 -16.46
CA MET A 96 -9.92 -2.69 -17.86
C MET A 96 -9.36 -4.03 -18.30
N GLN A 97 -9.91 -4.59 -19.37
CA GLN A 97 -9.53 -5.91 -19.89
C GLN A 97 -9.30 -5.85 -21.40
N PHE A 98 -8.37 -6.67 -21.86
CA PHE A 98 -8.20 -6.89 -23.29
C PHE A 98 -9.35 -7.76 -23.80
N ILE A 99 -10.11 -7.24 -24.76
CA ILE A 99 -11.28 -7.91 -25.37
C ILE A 99 -11.06 -8.26 -26.83
N GLY A 100 -9.94 -7.82 -27.40
CA GLY A 100 -9.60 -8.06 -28.80
C GLY A 100 -10.34 -7.16 -29.78
N ALA A 101 -10.12 -7.43 -31.08
CA ALA A 101 -10.72 -6.63 -32.15
C ALA A 101 -12.26 -6.71 -32.12
N PRO A 102 -12.96 -5.60 -32.44
CA PRO A 102 -12.43 -4.33 -32.95
C PRO A 102 -12.06 -3.31 -31.89
N PHE A 103 -12.32 -3.55 -30.60
CA PHE A 103 -12.24 -2.54 -29.55
C PHE A 103 -10.92 -2.55 -28.76
N THR A 104 -10.10 -3.60 -28.89
CA THR A 104 -8.85 -3.84 -28.16
C THR A 104 -9.05 -3.96 -26.64
N PHE A 105 -9.46 -2.92 -25.95
CA PHE A 105 -9.77 -2.93 -24.52
C PHE A 105 -11.22 -2.55 -24.23
N GLY A 106 -11.76 -3.13 -23.18
CA GLY A 106 -13.04 -2.75 -22.60
C GLY A 106 -12.85 -2.33 -21.14
N VAL A 107 -13.69 -1.40 -20.68
CA VAL A 107 -13.73 -0.95 -19.29
C VAL A 107 -15.09 -1.20 -18.67
N SER A 108 -15.11 -1.64 -17.42
CA SER A 108 -16.34 -1.81 -16.64
C SER A 108 -16.18 -1.24 -15.25
N LEU A 109 -17.21 -0.56 -14.76
CA LEU A 109 -17.26 -0.07 -13.39
C LEU A 109 -17.47 -1.26 -12.45
N ILE A 110 -16.58 -1.46 -11.48
CA ILE A 110 -16.68 -2.56 -10.51
C ILE A 110 -16.91 -2.08 -9.09
N GLY A 111 -16.65 -0.80 -8.80
CA GLY A 111 -16.94 -0.22 -7.50
C GLY A 111 -17.15 1.29 -7.55
N ASP A 112 -18.13 1.73 -6.80
CA ASP A 112 -18.41 3.15 -6.59
C ASP A 112 -18.08 3.52 -5.14
N ASN A 113 -17.67 4.76 -4.89
CA ASN A 113 -17.23 5.23 -3.57
C ASN A 113 -16.07 4.45 -2.94
N THR A 114 -15.25 3.82 -3.76
CA THR A 114 -14.05 3.07 -3.34
C THR A 114 -12.79 3.88 -3.60
N ARG A 115 -12.73 5.05 -2.99
CA ARG A 115 -11.63 6.01 -3.16
C ARG A 115 -10.31 5.40 -2.74
N ILE A 116 -9.24 5.80 -3.41
CA ILE A 116 -7.87 5.48 -3.05
C ILE A 116 -7.21 6.68 -2.35
N ALA A 117 -6.39 6.44 -1.33
CA ALA A 117 -5.75 7.51 -0.56
C ALA A 117 -4.67 8.24 -1.35
N GLY A 118 -3.94 7.53 -2.20
CA GLY A 118 -2.86 8.10 -2.99
C GLY A 118 -2.48 7.23 -4.19
N PRO A 119 -1.68 7.75 -5.13
CA PRO A 119 -1.37 7.06 -6.38
C PRO A 119 -0.54 5.78 -6.22
N ASN A 120 0.12 5.61 -5.09
CA ASN A 120 1.02 4.47 -4.85
C ASN A 120 0.57 3.63 -3.64
N THR A 121 -0.71 3.70 -3.24
CA THR A 121 -1.24 3.00 -2.06
C THR A 121 -1.98 1.71 -2.38
N ALA A 122 -1.87 1.22 -3.61
CA ALA A 122 -2.42 -0.06 -4.02
C ALA A 122 -1.33 -1.01 -4.51
N ILE A 123 -1.45 -2.29 -4.16
CA ILE A 123 -0.50 -3.36 -4.52
C ILE A 123 -1.24 -4.65 -4.85
N ALA A 124 -0.73 -5.37 -5.85
CA ALA A 124 -1.19 -6.72 -6.18
C ALA A 124 -0.26 -7.76 -5.54
N VAL A 125 -0.81 -8.66 -4.76
CA VAL A 125 -0.09 -9.78 -4.13
C VAL A 125 -0.91 -11.05 -4.36
N ASN A 126 -0.32 -12.03 -5.03
CA ASN A 126 -0.99 -13.32 -5.33
C ASN A 126 -2.40 -13.16 -5.97
N ASP A 127 -2.53 -12.27 -6.95
CA ASP A 127 -3.79 -11.93 -7.64
C ASP A 127 -4.86 -11.24 -6.77
N ILE A 128 -4.58 -10.96 -5.52
CA ILE A 128 -5.41 -10.11 -4.67
C ILE A 128 -4.83 -8.71 -4.69
N VAL A 129 -5.66 -7.70 -4.87
CA VAL A 129 -5.21 -6.31 -4.81
C VAL A 129 -5.66 -5.70 -3.51
N PHE A 130 -4.70 -5.17 -2.76
CA PHE A 130 -4.92 -4.45 -1.52
C PHE A 130 -4.72 -2.95 -1.74
N TRP A 131 -5.55 -2.11 -1.15
CA TRP A 131 -5.31 -0.66 -1.18
C TRP A 131 -5.81 0.06 0.06
N MET A 132 -5.14 1.15 0.35
CA MET A 132 -5.55 2.12 1.35
C MET A 132 -6.51 3.11 0.70
N GLY A 133 -7.73 3.19 1.20
CA GLY A 133 -8.70 4.20 0.84
C GLY A 133 -8.55 5.45 1.69
N GLN A 134 -9.52 6.37 1.62
CA GLN A 134 -9.50 7.60 2.43
C GLN A 134 -9.98 7.38 3.88
N GLU A 135 -10.73 6.32 4.12
CA GLU A 135 -11.34 6.03 5.44
C GLU A 135 -11.28 4.56 5.81
N ASN A 136 -10.92 3.67 4.89
CA ASN A 136 -10.87 2.22 5.10
C ASN A 136 -9.78 1.59 4.24
N PHE A 137 -9.43 0.37 4.60
CA PHE A 137 -8.62 -0.51 3.77
C PHE A 137 -9.52 -1.47 3.01
N TYR A 138 -9.12 -1.80 1.80
CA TYR A 138 -9.90 -2.64 0.91
C TYR A 138 -9.05 -3.72 0.28
N LEU A 139 -9.71 -4.79 -0.14
CA LEU A 139 -9.14 -5.79 -1.04
C LEU A 139 -10.08 -6.07 -2.22
N TYR A 140 -9.49 -6.57 -3.29
CA TYR A 140 -10.19 -7.06 -4.47
C TYR A 140 -9.65 -8.44 -4.85
N ASP A 141 -10.52 -9.44 -4.79
CA ASP A 141 -10.27 -10.85 -5.17
C ASP A 141 -11.22 -11.34 -6.28
N GLY A 142 -11.81 -10.41 -7.02
CA GLY A 142 -12.92 -10.57 -7.95
C GLY A 142 -14.15 -9.76 -7.50
N ARG A 143 -14.19 -9.33 -6.26
CA ARG A 143 -15.15 -8.38 -5.68
C ARG A 143 -14.46 -7.47 -4.68
N ILE A 144 -15.00 -6.28 -4.51
CA ILE A 144 -14.48 -5.31 -3.54
C ILE A 144 -14.98 -5.68 -2.14
N GLN A 145 -14.06 -5.73 -1.19
CA GLN A 145 -14.34 -5.97 0.23
C GLN A 145 -13.58 -4.95 1.07
N ALA A 146 -14.26 -4.37 2.05
CA ALA A 146 -13.59 -3.61 3.10
C ALA A 146 -12.93 -4.58 4.07
N ILE A 147 -11.68 -4.32 4.43
CA ILE A 147 -10.94 -5.13 5.40
C ILE A 147 -11.25 -4.57 6.80
N PRO A 148 -11.82 -5.36 7.72
CA PRO A 148 -11.98 -4.94 9.10
C PRO A 148 -10.61 -4.55 9.69
N CYS A 149 -10.49 -3.34 10.20
CA CYS A 149 -9.23 -2.82 10.72
C CYS A 149 -9.40 -2.34 12.16
N THR A 150 -8.72 -2.99 13.10
CA THR A 150 -8.78 -2.68 14.53
C THR A 150 -8.09 -1.36 14.88
N VAL A 151 -7.15 -0.92 14.03
CA VAL A 151 -6.38 0.34 14.22
C VAL A 151 -6.83 1.44 13.26
N ARG A 152 -8.00 1.29 12.66
CA ARG A 152 -8.53 2.20 11.64
C ARG A 152 -8.57 3.65 12.13
N ASP A 153 -9.20 3.88 13.26
CA ASP A 153 -9.42 5.24 13.77
C ASP A 153 -8.09 5.91 14.14
N TYR A 154 -7.13 5.15 14.66
CA TYR A 154 -5.78 5.63 14.91
C TYR A 154 -5.10 6.11 13.62
N VAL A 155 -5.09 5.29 12.57
CA VAL A 155 -4.41 5.60 11.31
C VAL A 155 -5.06 6.80 10.61
N PHE A 156 -6.37 6.75 10.40
CA PHE A 156 -7.05 7.77 9.59
C PHE A 156 -7.26 9.10 10.32
N SER A 157 -7.23 9.14 11.65
CA SER A 157 -7.24 10.40 12.42
C SER A 157 -5.88 11.11 12.44
N ASP A 158 -4.78 10.35 12.34
CA ASP A 158 -3.41 10.88 12.34
C ASP A 158 -2.86 11.17 10.93
N MET A 159 -3.58 10.84 9.88
CA MET A 159 -3.06 10.90 8.51
C MET A 159 -3.04 12.32 7.94
N ASN A 160 -1.89 12.76 7.42
CA ASN A 160 -1.75 14.02 6.69
C ASN A 160 -2.15 13.86 5.22
N ASN A 161 -3.44 14.05 4.93
CA ASN A 161 -3.99 13.91 3.58
C ASN A 161 -3.40 14.87 2.54
N GLN A 162 -2.80 15.99 2.96
CA GLN A 162 -2.14 16.92 2.03
C GLN A 162 -0.87 16.31 1.42
N GLN A 163 -0.29 15.30 2.06
CA GLN A 163 0.89 14.58 1.61
C GLN A 163 0.57 13.21 1.00
N SER A 164 -0.69 12.94 0.68
CA SER A 164 -1.15 11.64 0.20
C SER A 164 -0.45 11.14 -1.08
N PHE A 165 0.11 12.03 -1.88
CA PHE A 165 0.91 11.68 -3.05
C PHE A 165 2.24 10.98 -2.70
N LYS A 166 2.73 11.12 -1.45
CA LYS A 166 3.91 10.43 -0.92
C LYS A 166 3.59 9.04 -0.36
N PHE A 167 2.33 8.79 -0.01
CA PHE A 167 1.93 7.51 0.55
C PHE A 167 2.22 6.39 -0.43
N HIS A 168 2.76 5.30 0.08
CA HIS A 168 3.04 4.14 -0.74
C HIS A 168 2.82 2.86 0.05
N VAL A 169 2.79 1.75 -0.68
CA VAL A 169 2.56 0.42 -0.15
C VAL A 169 3.73 -0.49 -0.54
N GLY A 170 4.06 -1.39 0.36
CA GLY A 170 5.00 -2.47 0.14
C GLY A 170 4.40 -3.81 0.55
N SER A 171 5.06 -4.90 0.19
CA SER A 171 4.72 -6.23 0.65
C SER A 171 5.94 -6.93 1.24
N ILE A 172 5.68 -7.87 2.15
CA ILE A 172 6.62 -8.89 2.59
C ILE A 172 5.95 -10.24 2.32
N ALA A 173 6.10 -10.73 1.09
CA ALA A 173 5.40 -11.92 0.64
C ALA A 173 5.72 -13.17 1.47
N SER A 174 6.93 -13.27 2.05
CA SER A 174 7.31 -14.38 2.93
C SER A 174 6.56 -14.41 4.24
N GLN A 175 6.09 -13.28 4.72
CA GLN A 175 5.36 -13.14 5.98
C GLN A 175 3.86 -12.92 5.76
N THR A 176 3.40 -12.93 4.50
CA THR A 176 2.00 -12.67 4.15
C THR A 176 1.52 -11.28 4.59
N GLU A 177 2.35 -10.25 4.38
CA GLU A 177 2.09 -8.92 4.87
C GLU A 177 2.04 -7.87 3.76
N VAL A 178 1.19 -6.86 3.99
CA VAL A 178 1.11 -5.63 3.20
C VAL A 178 1.28 -4.45 4.15
N TRP A 179 2.20 -3.55 3.80
CA TRP A 179 2.60 -2.40 4.60
C TRP A 179 2.28 -1.11 3.87
N TRP A 180 1.48 -0.22 4.48
CA TRP A 180 1.25 1.13 3.97
C TRP A 180 2.04 2.13 4.80
N PHE A 181 2.81 2.95 4.10
CA PHE A 181 3.61 4.01 4.67
C PHE A 181 2.91 5.34 4.43
N TYR A 182 2.76 6.14 5.47
CA TYR A 182 2.05 7.41 5.41
C TYR A 182 2.71 8.49 6.26
N CYS A 183 2.32 9.75 6.05
CA CYS A 183 2.74 10.88 6.86
C CYS A 183 1.75 11.08 8.00
N SER A 184 2.24 11.21 9.23
CA SER A 184 1.41 11.62 10.35
C SER A 184 0.90 13.06 10.20
N SER A 185 -0.09 13.44 10.96
CA SER A 185 -0.68 14.79 10.94
C SER A 185 0.33 15.91 11.21
N SER A 186 1.40 15.61 11.93
CA SER A 186 2.49 16.53 12.27
C SER A 186 3.67 16.49 11.30
N SER A 187 3.66 15.58 10.31
CA SER A 187 4.77 15.38 9.40
C SER A 187 4.42 15.70 7.95
N SER A 188 5.37 16.22 7.20
CA SER A 188 5.32 16.34 5.74
C SER A 188 6.09 15.22 5.02
N GLU A 189 6.77 14.34 5.74
CA GLU A 189 7.48 13.18 5.23
C GLU A 189 6.92 11.89 5.83
N ILE A 190 7.19 10.75 5.16
CA ILE A 190 6.79 9.44 5.68
C ILE A 190 7.46 9.18 7.01
N ASP A 191 6.68 8.95 8.05
CA ASP A 191 7.14 8.69 9.42
C ASP A 191 6.36 7.58 10.13
N ARG A 192 5.28 7.08 9.50
CA ARG A 192 4.40 6.06 10.05
C ARG A 192 4.21 4.92 9.07
N TYR A 193 3.90 3.76 9.62
CA TYR A 193 3.39 2.63 8.85
C TYR A 193 2.22 1.96 9.54
N VAL A 194 1.41 1.29 8.76
CA VAL A 194 0.41 0.32 9.19
C VAL A 194 0.55 -0.92 8.35
N ALA A 195 0.54 -2.07 8.98
CA ALA A 195 0.72 -3.36 8.34
C ALA A 195 -0.47 -4.28 8.58
N TYR A 196 -0.81 -5.02 7.56
CA TYR A 196 -1.84 -6.06 7.59
C TYR A 196 -1.25 -7.41 7.21
N ASN A 197 -1.26 -8.34 8.17
CA ASN A 197 -0.96 -9.73 7.88
C ASN A 197 -2.25 -10.40 7.36
N TYR A 198 -2.29 -10.65 6.04
CA TYR A 198 -3.49 -11.22 5.41
C TYR A 198 -3.63 -12.74 5.63
N GLY A 199 -2.59 -13.41 6.09
CA GLY A 199 -2.65 -14.82 6.50
C GLY A 199 -3.31 -15.00 7.86
N GLN A 200 -2.98 -14.14 8.82
CA GLN A 200 -3.48 -14.17 10.20
C GLN A 200 -4.65 -13.21 10.44
N GLN A 201 -4.90 -12.29 9.52
CA GLN A 201 -5.91 -11.23 9.62
C GLN A 201 -5.70 -10.30 10.83
N VAL A 202 -4.45 -9.99 11.13
CA VAL A 202 -4.06 -9.07 12.22
C VAL A 202 -3.45 -7.81 11.67
N TRP A 203 -3.62 -6.72 12.45
CA TRP A 203 -3.08 -5.40 12.14
C TRP A 203 -2.07 -5.00 13.20
N TYR A 204 -1.05 -4.29 12.76
CA TYR A 204 -0.10 -3.60 13.63
C TYR A 204 0.40 -2.32 12.94
N TYR A 205 0.99 -1.43 13.72
CA TYR A 205 1.43 -0.13 13.25
C TYR A 205 2.66 0.32 14.03
N GLY A 206 3.33 1.31 13.52
CA GLY A 206 4.49 1.89 14.19
C GLY A 206 5.05 3.10 13.48
N GLU A 207 6.19 3.53 13.96
CA GLU A 207 6.97 4.63 13.41
C GLU A 207 8.13 4.05 12.59
N LEU A 208 8.20 4.44 11.33
CA LEU A 208 9.28 4.02 10.46
C LEU A 208 9.40 4.97 9.27
N VAL A 209 10.56 5.57 9.12
CA VAL A 209 10.85 6.49 8.02
C VAL A 209 11.34 5.67 6.82
N ARG A 210 10.44 5.37 5.89
CA ARG A 210 10.76 4.72 4.62
C ARG A 210 10.06 5.43 3.48
N THR A 211 10.81 5.77 2.44
CA THR A 211 10.33 6.56 1.31
C THR A 211 10.10 5.74 0.06
N ALA A 212 10.65 4.53 0.00
CA ALA A 212 10.39 3.55 -1.03
C ALA A 212 10.59 2.15 -0.46
N TRP A 213 9.91 1.18 -1.05
CA TRP A 213 9.94 -0.22 -0.64
C TRP A 213 10.03 -1.13 -1.84
N ASN A 214 10.84 -2.17 -1.72
CA ASN A 214 10.91 -3.26 -2.68
C ASN A 214 10.92 -4.58 -1.90
N ASP A 215 9.97 -5.45 -2.17
CA ASP A 215 10.00 -6.82 -1.67
C ASP A 215 11.20 -7.55 -2.28
N ARG A 216 11.44 -8.75 -1.89
CA ARG A 216 12.59 -9.53 -2.36
C ARG A 216 12.76 -9.44 -3.87
N ALA A 217 13.89 -8.91 -4.32
CA ALA A 217 14.25 -8.96 -5.72
C ALA A 217 14.47 -10.45 -6.10
N SER A 218 13.63 -10.95 -7.01
CA SER A 218 13.66 -12.34 -7.47
C SER A 218 15.09 -12.83 -7.77
N GLY A 219 15.55 -13.80 -7.02
CA GLY A 219 16.84 -14.48 -7.23
C GLY A 219 18.09 -13.79 -6.69
N LEU A 220 18.00 -12.55 -6.15
CA LEU A 220 19.18 -11.81 -5.71
C LEU A 220 19.25 -11.54 -4.20
N ARG A 221 18.12 -11.43 -3.53
CA ARG A 221 18.06 -11.11 -2.09
C ARG A 221 16.97 -11.91 -1.40
N SER A 222 17.22 -12.26 -0.14
CA SER A 222 16.26 -13.03 0.68
C SER A 222 15.37 -12.13 1.57
N PHE A 223 15.59 -10.84 1.56
CA PHE A 223 14.91 -9.89 2.44
C PHE A 223 14.45 -8.63 1.67
N PRO A 224 13.41 -7.92 2.16
CA PRO A 224 12.96 -6.67 1.60
C PRO A 224 13.99 -5.56 1.76
N GLN A 225 13.95 -4.59 0.86
CA GLN A 225 14.81 -3.41 0.90
C GLN A 225 14.00 -2.13 0.84
N ALA A 226 14.45 -1.12 1.56
CA ALA A 226 13.80 0.18 1.61
C ALA A 226 14.81 1.33 1.70
N THR A 227 14.40 2.52 1.23
CA THR A 227 15.15 3.76 1.41
C THR A 227 14.49 4.63 2.46
N GLY A 228 15.28 5.33 3.26
CA GLY A 228 14.82 6.38 4.17
C GLY A 228 14.91 7.77 3.54
N VAL A 229 14.77 8.82 4.35
CA VAL A 229 15.06 10.22 3.96
C VAL A 229 16.56 10.51 3.93
N ASP A 230 17.35 9.61 4.46
CA ASP A 230 18.81 9.60 4.37
C ASP A 230 19.27 8.95 3.07
N THR A 231 20.56 8.83 2.87
CA THR A 231 21.16 8.29 1.67
C THR A 231 21.41 6.77 1.71
N TYR A 232 20.85 6.08 2.70
CA TYR A 232 21.07 4.66 2.91
C TYR A 232 19.97 3.79 2.30
N LEU A 233 20.35 2.58 1.91
CA LEU A 233 19.46 1.48 1.57
C LEU A 233 19.44 0.50 2.73
N TYR A 234 18.28 0.32 3.32
CA TYR A 234 18.08 -0.56 4.46
C TYR A 234 17.61 -1.94 4.01
N ASN A 235 18.19 -2.98 4.58
CA ASN A 235 17.64 -4.32 4.52
C ASN A 235 16.63 -4.47 5.66
N HIS A 236 15.51 -5.10 5.40
CA HIS A 236 14.49 -5.44 6.39
C HIS A 236 14.45 -6.96 6.57
N GLU A 237 14.10 -7.42 7.76
CA GLU A 237 14.04 -8.84 8.08
C GLU A 237 15.39 -9.56 7.89
N ASP A 238 16.48 -8.86 8.21
CA ASP A 238 17.87 -9.33 8.08
C ASP A 238 18.57 -9.29 9.46
N GLY A 239 18.30 -10.30 10.30
CA GLY A 239 18.79 -10.39 11.67
C GLY A 239 17.83 -9.85 12.72
N ASP A 240 18.32 -9.73 13.96
CA ASP A 240 17.52 -9.43 15.15
C ASP A 240 17.83 -8.04 15.75
N ASP A 241 18.79 -7.32 15.19
CA ASP A 241 19.24 -6.01 15.66
C ASP A 241 18.99 -4.90 14.63
N ASP A 242 18.88 -3.67 15.12
CA ASP A 242 18.88 -2.47 14.29
C ASP A 242 20.31 -2.01 14.01
N PHE A 243 20.69 -1.97 12.73
CA PHE A 243 21.98 -1.50 12.24
C PHE A 243 21.92 -0.10 11.60
N SER A 244 20.83 0.62 11.75
CA SER A 244 20.64 1.95 11.13
C SER A 244 21.71 2.97 11.56
N THR A 245 22.31 2.78 12.71
CA THR A 245 23.40 3.64 13.23
C THR A 245 24.81 3.17 12.87
N GLY A 246 24.94 2.10 12.08
CA GLY A 246 26.21 1.45 11.71
C GLY A 246 26.78 0.51 12.78
N SER A 247 26.08 0.31 13.88
CA SER A 247 26.38 -0.66 14.94
C SER A 247 25.10 -1.38 15.34
N ALA A 248 25.23 -2.64 15.76
CA ALA A 248 24.09 -3.41 16.25
C ALA A 248 23.47 -2.76 17.49
N VAL A 249 22.21 -2.43 17.43
CA VAL A 249 21.41 -1.93 18.55
C VAL A 249 20.20 -2.82 18.71
N ALA A 250 19.93 -3.30 19.90
CA ALA A 250 18.78 -4.16 20.17
C ALA A 250 17.48 -3.43 19.82
N ILE A 251 16.61 -4.10 19.06
CA ILE A 251 15.28 -3.60 18.74
C ILE A 251 14.44 -3.61 20.01
N ASN A 252 13.80 -2.46 20.32
CA ASN A 252 12.86 -2.38 21.43
C ASN A 252 11.51 -3.00 21.03
N ALA A 253 11.43 -4.32 21.17
CA ALA A 253 10.21 -5.06 20.85
C ALA A 253 9.28 -5.12 22.06
N PHE A 254 8.00 -4.83 21.86
CA PHE A 254 6.98 -4.93 22.90
C PHE A 254 5.66 -5.43 22.34
N VAL A 255 4.86 -6.02 23.24
CA VAL A 255 3.47 -6.40 22.97
C VAL A 255 2.61 -5.81 24.06
N GLU A 256 1.56 -5.11 23.69
CA GLU A 256 0.57 -4.56 24.61
C GLU A 256 -0.80 -5.13 24.28
N SER A 257 -1.48 -5.69 25.29
CA SER A 257 -2.86 -6.15 25.12
C SER A 257 -3.82 -4.96 25.08
N SER A 258 -4.99 -5.14 24.47
CA SER A 258 -6.10 -4.22 24.72
C SER A 258 -6.50 -4.24 26.20
N ASP A 259 -7.22 -3.21 26.62
CA ASP A 259 -7.84 -3.16 27.95
C ASP A 259 -8.74 -4.38 28.16
N PHE A 260 -8.72 -4.93 29.34
CA PHE A 260 -9.66 -5.96 29.75
C PHE A 260 -10.21 -5.65 31.15
N ASP A 261 -11.45 -5.97 31.36
CA ASP A 261 -12.12 -5.81 32.62
C ASP A 261 -12.91 -7.09 32.97
N ILE A 262 -13.41 -7.15 34.20
CA ILE A 262 -14.29 -8.23 34.64
C ILE A 262 -15.75 -7.74 34.54
N GLY A 263 -16.54 -8.39 33.72
CA GLY A 263 -17.91 -7.99 33.45
C GLY A 263 -17.93 -6.72 32.60
N ASP A 264 -18.69 -5.71 32.98
CA ASP A 264 -18.84 -4.43 32.31
C ASP A 264 -17.96 -3.30 32.92
N GLY A 265 -16.83 -3.67 33.54
CA GLY A 265 -15.93 -2.70 34.20
C GLY A 265 -16.46 -2.12 35.51
N GLN A 266 -17.45 -2.78 36.13
CA GLN A 266 -18.07 -2.35 37.42
C GLN A 266 -17.38 -2.96 38.63
N GLN A 267 -16.37 -3.81 38.44
CA GLN A 267 -15.71 -4.52 39.51
C GLN A 267 -14.22 -4.23 39.53
N PHE A 268 -13.66 -4.07 40.72
CA PHE A 268 -12.23 -3.99 40.89
C PHE A 268 -11.59 -5.37 40.78
N MET A 269 -10.49 -5.46 40.07
CA MET A 269 -9.70 -6.66 39.90
C MET A 269 -8.41 -6.55 40.72
N LEU A 270 -8.10 -7.53 41.54
CA LEU A 270 -6.81 -7.65 42.19
C LEU A 270 -5.95 -8.68 41.47
N VAL A 271 -4.89 -8.22 40.83
CA VAL A 271 -3.89 -9.08 40.18
C VAL A 271 -2.80 -9.41 41.20
N ASN A 272 -2.81 -10.63 41.70
CA ASN A 272 -1.82 -11.11 42.70
C ASN A 272 -0.60 -11.77 42.06
N ARG A 273 -0.73 -12.22 40.81
CA ARG A 273 0.30 -13.02 40.18
C ARG A 273 0.15 -12.96 38.65
N ILE A 274 1.28 -12.79 38.00
CA ILE A 274 1.42 -12.97 36.55
C ILE A 274 2.39 -14.13 36.33
N ILE A 275 2.00 -15.09 35.52
CA ILE A 275 2.85 -16.21 35.12
C ILE A 275 3.10 -16.04 33.62
N PRO A 276 4.29 -15.55 33.20
CA PRO A 276 4.60 -15.43 31.81
C PRO A 276 4.81 -16.82 31.19
N ASP A 277 4.26 -17.01 30.00
CA ASP A 277 4.54 -18.16 29.15
C ASP A 277 5.46 -17.67 28.00
N LEU A 278 6.74 -17.74 28.25
CA LEU A 278 7.78 -17.26 27.35
C LEU A 278 8.82 -18.34 27.11
N THR A 279 9.33 -18.40 25.87
CA THR A 279 10.53 -19.13 25.54
C THR A 279 11.59 -18.16 25.03
N PHE A 280 12.83 -18.42 25.37
CA PHE A 280 14.00 -17.68 24.90
C PHE A 280 14.82 -18.49 23.89
N ASP A 281 14.21 -19.51 23.30
CA ASP A 281 14.85 -20.32 22.27
C ASP A 281 15.23 -19.44 21.06
N GLY A 282 16.45 -19.57 20.60
CA GLY A 282 17.00 -18.79 19.51
C GLY A 282 17.56 -17.41 19.91
N SER A 283 17.49 -17.03 21.19
CA SER A 283 18.13 -15.78 21.64
C SER A 283 19.66 -15.88 21.53
N SER A 284 20.29 -14.90 20.92
CA SER A 284 21.75 -14.73 20.86
C SER A 284 22.33 -14.13 22.16
N THR A 285 21.49 -13.66 23.05
CA THR A 285 21.90 -13.04 24.33
C THR A 285 22.19 -14.10 25.38
N SER A 286 23.30 -13.97 26.10
CA SER A 286 23.69 -14.88 27.17
C SER A 286 22.77 -14.87 28.40
N SER A 287 21.99 -13.82 28.55
CA SER A 287 21.04 -13.61 29.66
C SER A 287 19.78 -12.91 29.10
N PRO A 288 18.93 -13.62 28.36
CA PRO A 288 17.71 -13.02 27.82
C PRO A 288 16.75 -12.68 28.97
N ALA A 289 16.09 -11.53 28.87
CA ALA A 289 15.16 -11.04 29.86
C ALA A 289 13.96 -10.39 29.17
N ALA A 290 12.81 -10.49 29.82
CA ALA A 290 11.59 -9.78 29.43
C ALA A 290 11.05 -8.96 30.62
N LYS A 291 10.62 -7.74 30.32
CA LYS A 291 10.01 -6.86 31.31
C LYS A 291 8.49 -6.88 31.15
N PHE A 292 7.79 -7.02 32.26
CA PHE A 292 6.33 -6.94 32.30
C PHE A 292 5.91 -5.64 32.96
N THR A 293 5.00 -4.92 32.33
CA THR A 293 4.38 -3.71 32.89
C THR A 293 2.88 -3.94 32.98
N VAL A 294 2.30 -3.74 34.15
CA VAL A 294 0.85 -3.74 34.33
C VAL A 294 0.37 -2.31 34.32
N LYS A 295 -0.53 -1.99 33.40
CA LYS A 295 -1.23 -0.72 33.35
C LYS A 295 -2.61 -0.91 33.98
N SER A 296 -2.93 -0.12 34.99
CA SER A 296 -4.23 -0.18 35.69
C SER A 296 -4.85 1.21 35.77
N ARG A 297 -6.19 1.25 35.83
CA ARG A 297 -6.97 2.47 36.10
C ARG A 297 -8.15 2.14 36.99
N ASP A 298 -8.60 3.12 37.76
CA ASP A 298 -9.70 2.93 38.69
C ASP A 298 -11.08 3.04 38.02
N PHE A 299 -11.20 3.83 36.96
CA PHE A 299 -12.45 4.04 36.24
C PHE A 299 -12.24 4.03 34.73
N SER A 300 -13.26 3.69 33.99
CA SER A 300 -13.27 3.79 32.54
C SER A 300 -13.03 5.25 32.10
N GLY A 301 -12.01 5.46 31.26
CA GLY A 301 -11.62 6.82 30.79
C GLY A 301 -10.63 7.54 31.69
N ASP A 302 -10.21 6.96 32.81
CA ASP A 302 -9.14 7.51 33.64
C ASP A 302 -7.75 7.20 33.06
N SER A 303 -6.76 7.95 33.49
CA SER A 303 -5.36 7.73 33.11
C SER A 303 -4.80 6.45 33.73
N PHE A 304 -3.95 5.77 32.97
CA PHE A 304 -3.31 4.55 33.48
C PHE A 304 -2.23 4.83 34.50
N THR A 305 -2.18 4.00 35.52
CA THR A 305 -1.04 3.89 36.43
C THR A 305 -0.23 2.66 36.05
N GLU A 306 1.07 2.85 35.83
CA GLU A 306 1.96 1.74 35.50
C GLU A 306 2.63 1.21 36.76
N SER A 307 2.53 -0.10 36.98
CA SER A 307 3.34 -0.77 37.99
C SER A 307 4.54 -1.41 37.31
N ALA A 308 5.75 -0.93 37.65
CA ALA A 308 6.97 -1.59 37.23
C ALA A 308 7.14 -2.91 37.99
N SER A 309 7.15 -4.03 37.27
CA SER A 309 7.69 -5.28 37.79
C SER A 309 9.10 -5.44 37.26
N GLY A 310 10.03 -5.68 38.14
CA GLY A 310 11.38 -6.08 37.78
C GLY A 310 11.43 -7.53 37.34
#